data_ec89998f8afe63f62cc3af94df154b5f
#
_entry.id   ec89998f8afe63f62cc3af94df154b5f
#
_cell.length_a   1.000
_cell.length_b   1.000
_cell.length_c   1.000
_cell.angle_alpha   90.00
_cell.angle_beta   90.00
_cell.angle_gamma   90.00
#
_symmetry.space_group_name_H-M   'P 1'
#
loop_
_entity.id
_entity.type
_entity.pdbx_description
1 polymer ?
#
loop_
_entity_poly.entity_id
_entity_poly.type
_entity_poly.pdbx_seq_one_letter_code
_entity_poly.pdbx_strand_id
1 'polypeptide(L)'
;MAVNNPQEMFVLLLSDVRRKTERSIDFYREASKIAEEPEIKEAVEARAFVAQKSLDKIDEAFKLINQKPVTLSGRTEEVFVEDFRRELAEIKAPVVRRIFVLSKLMHLTHWRIGEYMALVAAADTTGHYGVGVLLESCLGDYLAFVERNRRIIRKLVELKASTRATA
;
A
#
# COMPACT_ATOMS: atom_id res chain seq x y z
N MET A 1 11.16 2.11 23.13
CA MET A 1 10.93 0.75 23.68
C MET A 1 12.11 -0.11 23.25
N ALA A 2 12.79 -0.77 24.19
CA ALA A 2 13.82 -1.76 23.83
C ALA A 2 13.09 -3.02 23.36
N VAL A 3 13.52 -3.60 22.24
CA VAL A 3 13.00 -4.86 21.69
C VAL A 3 14.02 -5.94 21.98
N ASN A 4 13.65 -6.94 22.77
CA ASN A 4 14.59 -7.91 23.33
C ASN A 4 14.33 -9.36 22.86
N ASN A 5 13.23 -9.62 22.18
CA ASN A 5 12.87 -10.96 21.74
C ASN A 5 12.02 -10.92 20.45
N PRO A 6 11.89 -12.05 19.74
CA PRO A 6 11.11 -12.13 18.50
C PRO A 6 9.64 -11.73 18.64
N GLN A 7 9.02 -12.03 19.78
CA GLN A 7 7.62 -11.68 20.04
C GLN A 7 7.42 -10.15 20.09
N GLU A 8 8.29 -9.43 20.81
CA GLU A 8 8.24 -7.98 20.90
C GLU A 8 8.52 -7.34 19.52
N MET A 9 9.44 -7.90 18.74
CA MET A 9 9.71 -7.48 17.38
C MET A 9 8.49 -7.68 16.49
N PHE A 10 7.81 -8.82 16.57
CA PHE A 10 6.59 -9.08 15.81
C PHE A 10 5.49 -8.07 16.11
N VAL A 11 5.21 -7.81 17.41
CA VAL A 11 4.22 -6.80 17.83
C VAL A 11 4.58 -5.40 17.32
N LEU A 12 5.88 -5.04 17.35
CA LEU A 12 6.36 -3.76 16.82
C LEU A 12 6.13 -3.63 15.32
N LEU A 13 6.52 -4.64 14.52
CA LEU A 13 6.34 -4.65 13.07
C LEU A 13 4.85 -4.64 12.68
N LEU A 14 4.03 -5.44 13.37
CA LEU A 14 2.59 -5.48 13.14
C LEU A 14 1.93 -4.13 13.45
N SER A 15 2.36 -3.45 14.52
CA SER A 15 1.90 -2.10 14.88
C SER A 15 2.29 -1.07 13.83
N ASP A 16 3.49 -1.15 13.29
CA ASP A 16 3.98 -0.24 12.26
C ASP A 16 3.18 -0.41 10.96
N VAL A 17 2.95 -1.64 10.51
CA VAL A 17 2.14 -1.92 9.32
C VAL A 17 0.68 -1.52 9.53
N ARG A 18 0.11 -1.72 10.73
CA ARG A 18 -1.23 -1.24 11.07
C ARG A 18 -1.36 0.26 10.86
N ARG A 19 -0.49 1.03 11.52
CA ARG A 19 -0.47 2.51 11.44
C ARG A 19 -0.32 3.00 9.99
N LYS A 20 0.61 2.39 9.28
CA LYS A 20 0.89 2.71 7.88
C LYS A 20 -0.29 2.37 6.97
N THR A 21 -0.99 1.26 7.20
CA THR A 21 -2.19 0.87 6.44
C THR A 21 -3.30 1.88 6.65
N GLU A 22 -3.56 2.30 7.89
CA GLU A 22 -4.54 3.32 8.23
C GLU A 22 -4.28 4.64 7.47
N ARG A 23 -3.05 5.14 7.49
CA ARG A 23 -2.66 6.37 6.76
C ARG A 23 -2.71 6.21 5.23
N SER A 24 -2.45 5.02 4.71
CA SER A 24 -2.54 4.74 3.27
C SER A 24 -3.96 4.87 2.73
N ILE A 25 -4.98 4.64 3.53
CA ILE A 25 -6.39 4.79 3.12
C ILE A 25 -6.67 6.23 2.68
N ASP A 26 -6.24 7.21 3.46
CA ASP A 26 -6.44 8.63 3.14
C ASP A 26 -5.65 9.03 1.88
N PHE A 27 -4.43 8.52 1.72
CA PHE A 27 -3.65 8.71 0.51
C PHE A 27 -4.36 8.15 -0.74
N TYR A 28 -4.91 6.94 -0.68
CA TYR A 28 -5.67 6.36 -1.81
C TYR A 28 -6.93 7.14 -2.12
N ARG A 29 -7.66 7.61 -1.12
CA ARG A 29 -8.83 8.49 -1.30
C ARG A 29 -8.46 9.83 -1.96
N GLU A 30 -7.32 10.41 -1.60
CA GLU A 30 -6.81 11.62 -2.24
C GLU A 30 -6.40 11.36 -3.69
N ALA A 31 -5.66 10.28 -3.94
CA ALA A 31 -5.22 9.89 -5.28
C ALA A 31 -6.41 9.60 -6.21
N SER A 32 -7.52 9.04 -5.71
CA SER A 32 -8.73 8.80 -6.52
C SER A 32 -9.41 10.09 -6.97
N LYS A 33 -9.32 11.17 -6.19
CA LYS A 33 -9.88 12.49 -6.57
C LYS A 33 -9.07 13.17 -7.68
N ILE A 34 -7.79 12.82 -7.80
CA ILE A 34 -6.87 13.38 -8.79
C ILE A 34 -6.94 12.58 -10.11
N ALA A 35 -7.35 11.33 -10.05
CA ALA A 35 -7.48 10.47 -11.21
C ALA A 35 -8.69 10.90 -12.07
N GLU A 36 -8.42 11.35 -13.28
CA GLU A 36 -9.44 11.77 -14.25
C GLU A 36 -10.02 10.58 -15.02
N GLU A 37 -9.18 9.54 -15.27
CA GLU A 37 -9.62 8.35 -15.99
C GLU A 37 -10.40 7.41 -15.09
N PRO A 38 -11.60 6.95 -15.56
CA PRO A 38 -12.46 6.05 -14.79
C PRO A 38 -11.74 4.77 -14.34
N GLU A 39 -10.90 4.16 -15.20
CA GLU A 39 -10.18 2.93 -14.90
C GLU A 39 -9.14 3.11 -13.78
N ILE A 40 -8.44 4.26 -13.78
CA ILE A 40 -7.45 4.59 -12.74
C ILE A 40 -8.17 4.90 -11.43
N LYS A 41 -9.21 5.73 -11.49
CA LYS A 41 -10.02 6.11 -10.34
C LYS A 41 -10.59 4.86 -9.65
N GLU A 42 -11.24 3.98 -10.42
CA GLU A 42 -11.79 2.73 -9.92
C GLU A 42 -10.70 1.84 -9.27
N ALA A 43 -9.52 1.72 -9.91
CA ALA A 43 -8.43 0.94 -9.36
C ALA A 43 -7.93 1.49 -8.01
N VAL A 44 -7.84 2.81 -7.87
CA VAL A 44 -7.39 3.46 -6.63
C VAL A 44 -8.46 3.39 -5.54
N GLU A 45 -9.74 3.55 -5.89
CA GLU A 45 -10.87 3.38 -4.95
C GLU A 45 -10.95 1.93 -4.45
N ALA A 46 -10.83 0.94 -5.34
CA ALA A 46 -10.74 -0.46 -4.97
C ALA A 46 -9.55 -0.70 -4.02
N ARG A 47 -8.41 -0.03 -4.23
CA ARG A 47 -7.26 -0.13 -3.33
C ARG A 47 -7.54 0.46 -1.95
N ALA A 48 -8.25 1.58 -1.85
CA ALA A 48 -8.68 2.16 -0.57
C ALA A 48 -9.58 1.19 0.20
N PHE A 49 -10.53 0.55 -0.50
CA PHE A 49 -11.40 -0.47 0.10
C PHE A 49 -10.61 -1.69 0.60
N VAL A 50 -9.67 -2.21 -0.20
CA VAL A 50 -8.83 -3.34 0.20
C VAL A 50 -7.92 -2.97 1.37
N ALA A 51 -7.39 -1.73 1.42
CA ALA A 51 -6.61 -1.27 2.56
C ALA A 51 -7.43 -1.25 3.86
N GLN A 52 -8.71 -0.85 3.80
CA GLN A 52 -9.61 -0.94 4.95
C GLN A 52 -9.79 -2.40 5.40
N LYS A 53 -10.00 -3.33 4.48
CA LYS A 53 -10.10 -4.76 4.81
C LYS A 53 -8.80 -5.33 5.39
N SER A 54 -7.65 -4.85 4.91
CA SER A 54 -6.35 -5.22 5.49
C SER A 54 -6.22 -4.70 6.92
N LEU A 55 -6.69 -3.48 7.21
CA LEU A 55 -6.71 -2.93 8.57
C LEU A 55 -7.57 -3.76 9.51
N ASP A 56 -8.77 -4.16 9.07
CA ASP A 56 -9.67 -5.02 9.84
C ASP A 56 -8.98 -6.38 10.17
N LYS A 57 -8.27 -6.98 9.20
CA LYS A 57 -7.50 -8.23 9.41
C LYS A 57 -6.34 -8.05 10.39
N ILE A 58 -5.63 -6.91 10.33
CA ILE A 58 -4.55 -6.59 11.28
C ILE A 58 -5.11 -6.42 12.70
N ASP A 59 -6.26 -5.76 12.84
CA ASP A 59 -6.92 -5.60 14.14
C ASP A 59 -7.37 -6.96 14.71
N GLU A 60 -7.81 -7.88 13.84
CA GLU A 60 -8.09 -9.26 14.24
C GLU A 60 -6.81 -10.01 14.65
N ALA A 61 -5.71 -9.80 13.92
CA ALA A 61 -4.41 -10.38 14.29
C ALA A 61 -3.98 -9.97 15.71
N PHE A 62 -4.16 -8.69 16.09
CA PHE A 62 -3.88 -8.23 17.46
C PHE A 62 -4.75 -8.92 18.51
N LYS A 63 -6.03 -9.17 18.21
CA LYS A 63 -6.91 -9.92 19.12
C LYS A 63 -6.45 -11.36 19.28
N LEU A 64 -6.09 -12.05 18.17
CA LEU A 64 -5.63 -13.44 18.21
C LEU A 64 -4.37 -13.64 19.06
N ILE A 65 -3.45 -12.68 19.06
CA ILE A 65 -2.23 -12.75 19.88
C ILE A 65 -2.41 -12.13 21.28
N ASN A 66 -3.62 -11.66 21.59
CA ASN A 66 -3.93 -10.97 22.85
C ASN A 66 -2.96 -9.81 23.18
N GLN A 67 -2.65 -9.00 22.17
CA GLN A 67 -1.77 -7.84 22.27
C GLN A 67 -2.50 -6.57 21.80
N LYS A 68 -1.94 -5.41 22.16
CA LYS A 68 -2.40 -4.11 21.66
C LYS A 68 -1.32 -3.47 20.78
N PRO A 69 -1.72 -2.68 19.77
CA PRO A 69 -0.76 -1.91 18.99
C PRO A 69 0.07 -0.99 19.89
N VAL A 70 1.38 -0.93 19.63
CA VAL A 70 2.27 0.01 20.29
C VAL A 70 2.33 1.32 19.52
N THR A 71 2.51 2.44 20.24
CA THR A 71 2.65 3.76 19.63
C THR A 71 4.02 3.90 18.98
N LEU A 72 4.05 4.31 17.73
CA LEU A 72 5.25 4.51 16.91
C LEU A 72 5.30 5.93 16.39
N SER A 73 6.50 6.50 16.40
CA SER A 73 6.77 7.90 15.99
C SER A 73 7.20 8.04 14.52
N GLY A 74 7.06 6.99 13.70
CA GLY A 74 7.54 6.99 12.31
C GLY A 74 6.86 8.05 11.44
N ARG A 75 7.66 8.81 10.68
CA ARG A 75 7.22 9.89 9.81
C ARG A 75 7.30 9.53 8.31
N THR A 76 7.70 8.31 7.99
CA THR A 76 8.04 7.94 6.62
C THR A 76 6.88 8.14 5.64
N GLU A 77 5.65 7.77 6.05
CA GLU A 77 4.46 7.98 5.21
C GLU A 77 4.06 9.45 5.10
N GLU A 78 4.25 10.21 6.17
CA GLU A 78 3.97 11.65 6.16
C GLU A 78 4.85 12.35 5.13
N VAL A 79 6.16 12.09 5.18
CA VAL A 79 7.13 12.62 4.21
C VAL A 79 6.80 12.16 2.80
N PHE A 80 6.43 10.90 2.59
CA PHE A 80 6.03 10.39 1.28
C PHE A 80 4.81 11.13 0.72
N VAL A 81 3.79 11.37 1.54
CA VAL A 81 2.58 12.10 1.12
C VAL A 81 2.86 13.57 0.87
N GLU A 82 3.68 14.21 1.71
CA GLU A 82 4.13 15.60 1.51
C GLU A 82 4.89 15.76 0.20
N ASP A 83 5.85 14.88 -0.08
CA ASP A 83 6.61 14.87 -1.34
C ASP A 83 5.71 14.59 -2.54
N PHE A 84 4.79 13.63 -2.43
CA PHE A 84 3.82 13.36 -3.48
C PHE A 84 3.00 14.60 -3.85
N ARG A 85 2.47 15.31 -2.86
CA ARG A 85 1.68 16.52 -3.10
C ARG A 85 2.51 17.64 -3.74
N ARG A 86 3.72 17.88 -3.23
CA ARG A 86 4.65 18.90 -3.75
C ARG A 86 5.01 18.61 -5.21
N GLU A 87 5.48 17.40 -5.50
CA GLU A 87 5.88 17.00 -6.85
C GLU A 87 4.70 17.02 -7.84
N LEU A 88 3.51 16.55 -7.40
CA LEU A 88 2.32 16.53 -8.22
C LEU A 88 1.86 17.95 -8.63
N ALA A 89 2.04 18.94 -7.75
CA ALA A 89 1.66 20.33 -8.04
C ALA A 89 2.49 20.95 -9.19
N GLU A 90 3.71 20.47 -9.39
CA GLU A 90 4.62 20.93 -10.45
C GLU A 90 4.29 20.31 -11.82
N ILE A 91 3.60 19.16 -11.84
CA ILE A 91 3.30 18.43 -13.07
C ILE A 91 2.01 19.00 -13.71
N LYS A 92 2.13 19.65 -14.87
CA LYS A 92 0.98 20.27 -15.56
C LYS A 92 0.36 19.38 -16.65
N ALA A 93 1.17 18.57 -17.33
CA ALA A 93 0.69 17.71 -18.42
C ALA A 93 -0.14 16.54 -17.89
N PRO A 94 -1.41 16.36 -18.30
CA PRO A 94 -2.30 15.34 -17.74
C PRO A 94 -1.72 13.92 -17.80
N VAL A 95 -1.14 13.54 -18.93
CA VAL A 95 -0.54 12.21 -19.09
C VAL A 95 0.64 11.96 -18.15
N VAL A 96 1.47 12.99 -17.94
CA VAL A 96 2.61 12.89 -17.01
C VAL A 96 2.11 12.74 -15.57
N ARG A 97 1.06 13.48 -15.21
CA ARG A 97 0.40 13.35 -13.89
C ARG A 97 -0.10 11.93 -13.64
N ARG A 98 -0.72 11.30 -14.65
CA ARG A 98 -1.21 9.90 -14.54
C ARG A 98 -0.07 8.93 -14.29
N ILE A 99 0.98 8.99 -15.10
CA ILE A 99 2.16 8.13 -14.94
C ILE A 99 2.79 8.35 -13.56
N PHE A 100 2.88 9.61 -13.13
CA PHE A 100 3.41 9.95 -11.81
C PHE A 100 2.57 9.32 -10.68
N VAL A 101 1.24 9.51 -10.68
CA VAL A 101 0.34 8.93 -9.68
C VAL A 101 0.47 7.42 -9.62
N LEU A 102 0.42 6.74 -10.78
CA LEU A 102 0.57 5.28 -10.85
C LEU A 102 1.95 4.81 -10.35
N SER A 103 3.02 5.55 -10.66
CA SER A 103 4.36 5.26 -10.16
C SER A 103 4.44 5.37 -8.64
N LYS A 104 3.89 6.41 -8.05
CA LYS A 104 3.87 6.59 -6.58
C LYS A 104 3.01 5.52 -5.88
N LEU A 105 1.87 5.15 -6.48
CA LEU A 105 1.06 4.02 -5.99
C LEU A 105 1.84 2.71 -6.02
N MET A 106 2.62 2.46 -7.08
CA MET A 106 3.49 1.28 -7.18
C MET A 106 4.59 1.28 -6.12
N HIS A 107 5.25 2.41 -5.86
CA HIS A 107 6.24 2.51 -4.79
C HIS A 107 5.66 2.13 -3.44
N LEU A 108 4.53 2.75 -3.07
CA LEU A 108 3.86 2.46 -1.81
C LEU A 108 3.42 0.99 -1.70
N THR A 109 2.95 0.41 -2.81
CA THR A 109 2.51 -0.99 -2.86
C THR A 109 3.68 -1.95 -2.65
N HIS A 110 4.82 -1.76 -3.32
CA HIS A 110 6.00 -2.62 -3.16
C HIS A 110 6.59 -2.50 -1.75
N TRP A 111 6.54 -1.33 -1.17
CA TRP A 111 6.94 -1.15 0.22
C TRP A 111 6.11 -2.03 1.17
N ARG A 112 4.77 -2.02 1.00
CA ARG A 112 3.88 -2.88 1.77
C ARG A 112 4.13 -4.37 1.53
N ILE A 113 4.39 -4.78 0.30
CA ILE A 113 4.72 -6.17 -0.02
C ILE A 113 5.92 -6.64 0.82
N GLY A 114 7.01 -5.87 0.85
CA GLY A 114 8.19 -6.20 1.66
C GLY A 114 7.88 -6.31 3.16
N GLU A 115 7.07 -5.40 3.70
CA GLU A 115 6.65 -5.42 5.10
C GLU A 115 5.78 -6.63 5.43
N TYR A 116 4.81 -6.97 4.57
CA TYR A 116 3.97 -8.16 4.80
C TYR A 116 4.75 -9.46 4.66
N MET A 117 5.72 -9.56 3.74
CA MET A 117 6.61 -10.73 3.65
C MET A 117 7.40 -10.93 4.95
N ALA A 118 7.94 -9.86 5.51
CA ALA A 118 8.66 -9.92 6.80
C ALA A 118 7.72 -10.30 7.96
N LEU A 119 6.48 -9.78 7.97
CA LEU A 119 5.49 -10.09 9.00
C LEU A 119 5.02 -11.56 8.95
N VAL A 120 4.79 -12.12 7.76
CA VAL A 120 4.42 -13.54 7.60
C VAL A 120 5.53 -14.42 8.18
N ALA A 121 6.80 -14.17 7.79
CA ALA A 121 7.93 -14.91 8.33
C ALA A 121 8.08 -14.75 9.86
N ALA A 122 7.82 -13.56 10.39
CA ALA A 122 7.86 -13.32 11.82
C ALA A 122 6.71 -14.00 12.56
N ALA A 123 5.51 -14.07 11.98
CA ALA A 123 4.38 -14.81 12.55
C ALA A 123 4.70 -16.31 12.67
N ASP A 124 5.29 -16.91 11.64
CA ASP A 124 5.71 -18.30 11.65
C ASP A 124 6.79 -18.56 12.73
N THR A 125 7.79 -17.68 12.80
CA THR A 125 8.89 -17.78 13.77
C THR A 125 8.40 -17.68 15.22
N THR A 126 7.31 -16.95 15.45
CA THR A 126 6.72 -16.75 16.77
C THR A 126 5.56 -17.72 17.08
N GLY A 127 5.26 -18.66 16.16
CA GLY A 127 4.19 -19.66 16.32
C GLY A 127 2.78 -19.12 16.14
N HIS A 128 2.61 -17.94 15.55
CA HIS A 128 1.31 -17.30 15.31
C HIS A 128 0.74 -17.66 13.93
N TYR A 129 0.66 -18.95 13.61
CA TYR A 129 0.25 -19.45 12.28
C TYR A 129 -1.09 -18.90 11.79
N GLY A 130 -2.10 -18.78 12.67
CA GLY A 130 -3.39 -18.19 12.30
C GLY A 130 -3.28 -16.73 11.87
N VAL A 131 -2.39 -15.97 12.50
CA VAL A 131 -2.07 -14.60 12.09
C VAL A 131 -1.30 -14.58 10.78
N GLY A 132 -0.36 -15.53 10.59
CA GLY A 132 0.36 -15.71 9.32
C GLY A 132 -0.61 -15.81 8.14
N VAL A 133 -1.65 -16.64 8.23
CA VAL A 133 -2.69 -16.78 7.19
C VAL A 133 -3.42 -15.48 6.90
N LEU A 134 -3.77 -14.69 7.93
CA LEU A 134 -4.39 -13.36 7.72
C LEU A 134 -3.45 -12.40 6.99
N LEU A 135 -2.17 -12.39 7.35
CA LEU A 135 -1.15 -11.54 6.73
C LEU A 135 -0.83 -11.96 5.29
N GLU A 136 -0.78 -13.26 4.99
CA GLU A 136 -0.65 -13.79 3.63
C GLU A 136 -1.82 -13.36 2.74
N SER A 137 -3.04 -13.39 3.26
CA SER A 137 -4.20 -12.87 2.54
C SER A 137 -4.06 -11.39 2.20
N CYS A 138 -3.52 -10.56 3.12
CA CYS A 138 -3.21 -9.17 2.82
C CYS A 138 -2.12 -9.04 1.75
N LEU A 139 -1.05 -9.83 1.84
CA LEU A 139 0.03 -9.85 0.84
C LEU A 139 -0.50 -10.20 -0.55
N GLY A 140 -1.40 -11.20 -0.67
CA GLY A 140 -2.05 -11.57 -1.91
C GLY A 140 -2.83 -10.42 -2.55
N ASP A 141 -3.54 -9.63 -1.76
CA ASP A 141 -4.27 -8.45 -2.20
C ASP A 141 -3.32 -7.37 -2.78
N TYR A 142 -2.14 -7.17 -2.18
CA TYR A 142 -1.12 -6.23 -2.70
C TYR A 142 -0.50 -6.72 -4.00
N LEU A 143 -0.21 -8.01 -4.13
CA LEU A 143 0.33 -8.61 -5.35
C LEU A 143 -0.67 -8.51 -6.52
N ALA A 144 -1.96 -8.76 -6.27
CA ALA A 144 -3.02 -8.59 -7.26
C ALA A 144 -3.12 -7.14 -7.74
N PHE A 145 -2.96 -6.16 -6.84
CA PHE A 145 -2.96 -4.75 -7.19
C PHE A 145 -1.76 -4.35 -8.06
N VAL A 146 -0.58 -4.90 -7.81
CA VAL A 146 0.60 -4.71 -8.66
C VAL A 146 0.31 -5.13 -10.10
N GLU A 147 -0.27 -6.32 -10.29
CA GLU A 147 -0.61 -6.81 -11.62
C GLU A 147 -1.68 -5.96 -12.32
N ARG A 148 -2.67 -5.48 -11.59
CA ARG A 148 -3.66 -4.55 -12.13
C ARG A 148 -3.02 -3.24 -12.59
N ASN A 149 -2.17 -2.63 -11.77
CA ASN A 149 -1.44 -1.40 -12.10
C ASN A 149 -0.53 -1.56 -13.32
N ARG A 150 0.20 -2.66 -13.41
CA ARG A 150 1.06 -2.96 -14.59
C ARG A 150 0.24 -2.99 -15.88
N ARG A 151 -0.96 -3.57 -15.87
CA ARG A 151 -1.85 -3.60 -17.05
C ARG A 151 -2.32 -2.19 -17.43
N ILE A 152 -2.68 -1.36 -16.47
CA ILE A 152 -3.09 0.03 -16.71
C ILE A 152 -1.93 0.83 -17.32
N ILE A 153 -0.74 0.76 -16.76
CA ILE A 153 0.45 1.44 -17.28
C ILE A 153 0.75 1.00 -18.71
N ARG A 154 0.69 -0.30 -19.00
CA ARG A 154 0.94 -0.84 -20.35
C ARG A 154 -0.05 -0.28 -21.36
N LYS A 155 -1.35 -0.26 -21.06
CA LYS A 155 -2.38 0.32 -21.92
C LYS A 155 -2.11 1.82 -22.20
N LEU A 156 -1.69 2.59 -21.22
CA LEU A 156 -1.36 4.01 -21.39
C LEU A 156 -0.18 4.23 -22.35
N VAL A 157 0.79 3.31 -22.37
CA VAL A 157 1.94 3.36 -23.28
C VAL A 157 1.54 2.94 -24.70
N GLU A 158 0.73 1.89 -24.84
CA GLU A 158 0.27 1.36 -26.12
C GLU A 158 -0.63 2.37 -26.86
N LEU A 159 -1.56 3.04 -26.18
CA LEU A 159 -2.40 4.09 -26.74
C LEU A 159 -1.58 5.25 -27.33
N LYS A 160 -0.43 5.57 -26.75
CA LYS A 160 0.46 6.61 -27.28
C LYS A 160 1.27 6.16 -28.50
N ALA A 161 1.63 4.91 -28.57
CA ALA A 161 2.34 4.38 -29.74
C ALA A 161 1.44 4.38 -30.97
N SER A 162 0.15 4.04 -30.83
CA SER A 162 -0.82 4.06 -31.91
C SER A 162 -1.14 5.48 -32.42
N THR A 163 -1.23 6.46 -31.52
CA THR A 163 -1.51 7.87 -31.89
C THR A 163 -0.31 8.52 -32.62
N ARG A 164 0.92 8.06 -32.39
CA ARG A 164 2.12 8.52 -33.10
C ARG A 164 2.28 7.88 -34.49
N ALA A 165 1.74 6.67 -34.68
CA ALA A 165 1.83 5.97 -35.98
C ALA A 165 0.79 6.47 -36.99
N THR A 166 -0.21 7.24 -36.54
CA THR A 166 -1.28 7.82 -37.39
C THR A 166 -1.13 9.32 -37.63
N ALA A 167 -0.09 9.95 -37.12
CA ALA A 167 0.27 11.35 -37.32
C ALA A 167 1.55 11.49 -38.15
#